data_f63ba314f598fdef896eab377a7af545
#
_entry.id   f63ba314f598fdef896eab377a7af545
#
_cell.length_a   1.000
_cell.length_b   1.000
_cell.length_c   1.000
_cell.angle_alpha   90.00
_cell.angle_beta   90.00
_cell.angle_gamma   90.00
#
_symmetry.space_group_name_H-M   'P 1'
#
loop_
_entity.id
_entity.type
_entity.pdbx_description
1 polymer ?
#
loop_
_entity_poly.entity_id
_entity_poly.type
_entity_poly.pdbx_seq_one_letter_code
_entity_poly.pdbx_strand_id
1 'polypeptide(L)' 'MANSRIERIEKEMQKTREKITEYQNRLKGLEAQKTEAE' A
#
# COMPACT_ATOMS: atom_id res chain seq x y z
N MET A 1 -6.20 -10.69 28.47
CA MET A 1 -6.82 -11.15 27.25
C MET A 1 -6.48 -10.25 26.10
N ALA A 2 -6.12 -10.84 24.98
CA ALA A 2 -5.87 -10.08 23.78
C ALA A 2 -7.16 -9.36 23.35
N ASN A 3 -7.01 -8.11 22.99
CA ASN A 3 -8.13 -7.33 22.53
C ASN A 3 -8.33 -7.62 21.02
N SER A 4 -9.28 -8.50 20.72
CA SER A 4 -9.54 -8.93 19.35
C SER A 4 -9.91 -7.78 18.41
N ARG A 5 -10.48 -6.71 18.96
CA ARG A 5 -10.81 -5.53 18.19
C ARG A 5 -9.54 -4.81 17.71
N ILE A 6 -8.56 -4.69 18.61
CA ILE A 6 -7.27 -4.09 18.26
C ILE A 6 -6.56 -4.94 17.22
N GLU A 7 -6.59 -6.24 17.37
CA GLU A 7 -5.97 -7.16 16.42
C GLU A 7 -6.58 -7.02 15.02
N ARG A 8 -7.90 -6.89 14.92
CA ARG A 8 -8.58 -6.67 13.65
C ARG A 8 -8.16 -5.36 13.01
N ILE A 9 -8.09 -4.31 13.82
CA ILE A 9 -7.68 -3.00 13.34
C ILE A 9 -6.24 -3.06 12.82
N GLU A 10 -5.35 -3.71 13.55
CA GLU A 10 -3.96 -3.85 13.15
C GLU A 10 -3.83 -4.62 11.83
N LYS A 11 -4.60 -5.68 11.64
CA LYS A 11 -4.61 -6.43 10.40
C LYS A 11 -5.08 -5.58 9.23
N GLU A 12 -6.12 -4.80 9.44
CA GLU A 12 -6.62 -3.88 8.42
C GLU A 12 -5.58 -2.82 8.07
N MET A 13 -4.90 -2.29 9.07
CA MET A 13 -3.83 -1.33 8.86
C MET A 13 -2.71 -1.93 8.03
N GLN A 14 -2.32 -3.16 8.34
CA GLN A 14 -1.25 -3.85 7.61
C GLN A 14 -1.64 -4.06 6.15
N LYS A 15 -2.85 -4.53 5.87
CA LYS A 15 -3.35 -4.71 4.52
C LYS A 15 -3.36 -3.41 3.75
N THR A 16 -3.80 -2.35 4.41
CA THR A 16 -3.85 -1.03 3.80
C THR A 16 -2.44 -0.53 3.45
N ARG A 17 -1.48 -0.75 4.34
CA ARG A 17 -0.09 -0.37 4.08
C ARG A 17 0.49 -1.14 2.90
N GLU A 18 0.18 -2.42 2.79
CA GLU A 18 0.63 -3.23 1.67
C GLU A 18 0.08 -2.72 0.34
N LYS A 19 -1.19 -2.34 0.33
CA LYS A 19 -1.81 -1.75 -0.86
C LYS A 19 -1.19 -0.41 -1.21
N ILE A 20 -0.90 0.40 -0.22
CA ILE A 20 -0.24 1.68 -0.44
C ILE A 20 1.12 1.45 -1.10
N THR A 21 1.89 0.49 -0.62
CA THR A 21 3.19 0.16 -1.19
C THR A 21 3.05 -0.30 -2.65
N GLU A 22 2.07 -1.16 -2.94
CA GLU A 22 1.82 -1.64 -4.29
C GLU A 22 1.45 -0.50 -5.23
N TYR A 23 0.58 0.40 -4.78
CA TYR A 23 0.16 1.54 -5.59
C TYR A 23 1.30 2.52 -5.80
N GLN A 24 2.14 2.73 -4.79
CA GLN A 24 3.31 3.59 -4.93
C GLN A 24 4.28 3.03 -5.95
N ASN A 25 4.51 1.72 -5.93
CA ASN A 25 5.37 1.06 -6.92
C ASN A 25 4.80 1.17 -8.33
N ARG A 26 3.49 1.00 -8.46
CA ARG A 26 2.82 1.15 -9.74
C ARG A 26 2.94 2.59 -10.26
N LEU A 27 2.75 3.55 -9.36
CA LEU A 27 2.86 4.96 -9.72
C LEU A 27 4.27 5.28 -10.22
N LYS A 28 5.30 4.78 -9.56
CA LYS A 28 6.68 4.97 -9.99
C LYS A 28 6.91 4.42 -11.39
N GLY A 29 6.35 3.25 -11.68
CA GLY A 29 6.45 2.65 -13.00
C GLY A 29 5.79 3.51 -14.07
N LEU A 30 4.61 4.04 -13.78
CA LEU A 30 3.89 4.89 -14.71
C LEU A 30 4.62 6.22 -14.92
N GLU A 31 5.17 6.79 -13.87
CA GLU A 31 5.94 8.03 -13.96
C GLU A 31 7.18 7.84 -14.83
N ALA A 32 7.84 6.70 -14.67
CA ALA A 32 9.00 6.38 -15.51
C ALA A 32 8.60 6.26 -16.99
N GLN A 33 7.47 5.61 -17.27
CA GLN A 33 6.97 5.51 -18.63
C GLN A 33 6.63 6.87 -19.21
N LYS A 34 6.04 7.73 -18.41
CA LYS A 34 5.72 9.08 -18.84
C LYS A 34 6.98 9.85 -19.21
N THR A 35 8.02 9.74 -18.39
CA THR A 35 9.29 10.40 -18.65
C THR A 35 9.93 9.90 -19.95
N GLU A 36 9.86 8.61 -20.20
CA GLU A 36 10.38 8.03 -21.44
C GLU A 36 9.60 8.50 -22.67
N ALA A 37 8.30 8.71 -22.51
CA ALA A 37 7.44 9.14 -23.61
C ALA A 37 7.62 10.61 -23.97
N GLU A 38 8.07 11.39 -23.02
CA GLU A 38 8.35 12.81 -23.26
C GLU A 38 9.71 12.99 -23.92
#